data_dc981b1556159be1973bf87ebe08292a
#
_entry.id   dc981b1556159be1973bf87ebe08292a
#
_cell.length_a   1.000
_cell.length_b   1.000
_cell.length_c   1.000
_cell.angle_alpha   90.00
_cell.angle_beta   90.00
_cell.angle_gamma   90.00
#
_symmetry.space_group_name_H-M   'P 1'
#
loop_
_entity.id
_entity.type
_entity.pdbx_description
1 polymer ?
#
loop_
_entity_poly.entity_id
_entity_poly.type
_entity_poly.pdbx_seq_one_letter_code
_entity_poly.pdbx_strand_id
1 'polypeptide(L)'
;MIRSELKSESIFLMNKWSIAEKRTHFICMLKSSGFWHSSLYLSLVLLFPVTFASANTEQPSSVKSKINQIWQPKPDDQANTIKIDDFNRLFTNTSSVQELPKISAAVTTGMPSQSVRSVAVTKRSQLDFLDAIRQALQRRPEITQGIAEVAQQQANIDTVKSQYFPQISGGFNTGDFTTGERGRQVFSISATQMLYDFGKIKSAVTVEQAKLMQDQAQLLLEIDDISYQVANAIVNIKRYEELVKIADQQISGIGRIAEIARLRAQAGISSQADPIQAQSNLEAAQSTKVVQEAQLHQYQQKLRTLLGYDVSNVNINMPSFLVEKAGLYDEIDFNNVSKMMAAQTAVQIAKFQKQQTKLNVYPTLNIKGSLSQAVNGRNPNNNEDDGFYNSIMLEASSTFFQGGAISARNRAASYAEEAAKAQVSTVYLDVLDQTRLIQTEVESKQKQMVVLAQRRETTKRTKELYQEQYKLGTRTVVDLLNAEQAIHSAAQEIEAARYDIYTALIRYIEITGRSRAVYQLNNTPIQGLEVVS
;
A
#
# COMPACT_ATOMS: atom_id res chain seq x y z
N MET A 1 23.25 29.87 47.75
CA MET A 1 22.22 29.49 46.77
C MET A 1 22.59 28.14 46.16
N ILE A 2 22.89 27.14 46.96
CA ILE A 2 23.19 25.74 46.63
C ILE A 2 22.79 24.93 47.86
N ARG A 3 21.51 24.58 48.01
CA ARG A 3 21.01 23.64 49.05
C ARG A 3 19.50 23.39 48.92
N SER A 4 18.99 23.00 47.77
CA SER A 4 17.56 22.60 47.63
C SER A 4 17.26 21.55 46.54
N GLU A 5 18.26 20.87 45.95
CA GLU A 5 18.02 19.87 44.90
C GLU A 5 18.37 18.41 45.25
N LEU A 6 18.48 18.07 46.54
CA LEU A 6 18.82 16.70 46.97
C LEU A 6 17.74 16.05 47.85
N LYS A 7 16.46 16.35 47.63
CA LYS A 7 15.34 15.72 48.36
C LYS A 7 14.21 15.13 47.52
N SER A 8 14.31 15.04 46.21
CA SER A 8 13.22 14.47 45.37
C SER A 8 13.52 13.10 44.75
N GLU A 9 14.75 12.57 44.89
CA GLU A 9 15.09 11.25 44.28
C GLU A 9 14.99 10.05 45.23
N SER A 10 14.79 10.26 46.55
CA SER A 10 14.72 9.16 47.52
C SER A 10 13.31 8.61 47.77
N ILE A 11 12.25 9.20 47.19
CA ILE A 11 10.85 8.73 47.36
C ILE A 11 10.40 7.85 46.16
N PHE A 12 11.12 7.81 45.05
CA PHE A 12 10.73 7.04 43.86
C PHE A 12 11.30 5.60 43.82
N LEU A 13 12.17 5.23 44.72
CA LEU A 13 12.78 3.89 44.77
C LEU A 13 12.21 2.96 45.84
N MET A 14 11.31 3.42 46.71
CA MET A 14 10.68 2.57 47.76
C MET A 14 9.33 1.96 47.35
N ASN A 15 8.75 2.33 46.22
CA ASN A 15 7.46 1.77 45.74
C ASN A 15 7.58 0.68 44.70
N LYS A 16 8.77 0.21 44.34
CA LYS A 16 8.98 -0.88 43.38
C LYS A 16 9.29 -2.25 44.00
N TRP A 17 9.45 -2.34 45.33
CA TRP A 17 9.76 -3.59 46.02
C TRP A 17 8.56 -4.29 46.69
N SER A 18 7.37 -3.71 46.68
CA SER A 18 6.19 -4.30 47.33
C SER A 18 5.30 -5.11 46.39
N ILE A 19 5.57 -5.19 45.09
CA ILE A 19 4.73 -5.92 44.11
C ILE A 19 5.34 -7.24 43.64
N ALA A 20 6.62 -7.47 43.92
CA ALA A 20 7.29 -8.71 43.52
C ALA A 20 7.12 -9.87 44.51
N GLU A 21 6.73 -9.62 45.76
CA GLU A 21 6.67 -10.65 46.82
C GLU A 21 5.28 -11.31 46.97
N LYS A 22 4.24 -10.83 46.27
CA LYS A 22 2.89 -11.45 46.30
C LYS A 22 2.59 -12.40 45.14
N ARG A 23 3.53 -12.64 44.22
CA ARG A 23 3.34 -13.58 43.10
C ARG A 23 3.97 -14.96 43.27
N THR A 24 4.75 -15.18 44.30
CA THR A 24 5.45 -16.47 44.53
C THR A 24 4.73 -17.40 45.50
N HIS A 25 3.65 -16.98 46.16
CA HIS A 25 2.90 -17.86 47.08
C HIS A 25 1.65 -18.53 46.49
N PHE A 26 1.28 -18.27 45.22
CA PHE A 26 0.09 -18.88 44.60
C PHE A 26 0.40 -20.06 43.67
N ILE A 27 1.66 -20.44 43.48
CA ILE A 27 2.05 -21.55 42.60
C ILE A 27 2.50 -22.82 43.38
N CYS A 28 2.53 -22.79 44.72
CA CYS A 28 3.02 -23.91 45.53
C CYS A 28 1.92 -24.74 46.20
N MET A 29 0.62 -24.52 45.90
CA MET A 29 -0.49 -25.26 46.54
C MET A 29 -1.28 -26.18 45.61
N LEU A 30 -0.77 -26.52 44.43
CA LEU A 30 -1.43 -27.45 43.48
C LEU A 30 -0.50 -28.62 43.09
N LYS A 31 0.25 -29.17 44.06
CA LYS A 31 1.05 -30.36 43.84
C LYS A 31 1.02 -31.31 45.03
N SER A 32 -0.17 -31.77 45.42
CA SER A 32 -0.30 -33.00 46.20
C SER A 32 -1.77 -33.45 46.22
N SER A 33 -2.20 -34.20 45.26
CA SER A 33 -3.14 -35.32 45.39
C SER A 33 -3.17 -36.03 44.06
N GLY A 34 -2.48 -37.14 44.01
CA GLY A 34 -2.59 -38.08 42.92
C GLY A 34 -3.95 -38.74 42.96
N PHE A 35 -4.58 -38.89 41.81
CA PHE A 35 -5.44 -40.02 41.50
C PHE A 35 -5.38 -40.36 40.02
N TRP A 36 -5.29 -41.59 39.78
CA TRP A 36 -5.05 -42.36 38.59
C TRP A 36 -6.20 -42.39 37.58
N HIS A 37 -5.84 -42.45 36.30
CA HIS A 37 -6.44 -43.22 35.17
C HIS A 37 -7.95 -43.07 34.88
N SER A 38 -8.23 -42.50 33.73
CA SER A 38 -8.74 -43.30 32.59
C SER A 38 -8.99 -42.41 31.37
N SER A 39 -8.38 -42.82 30.26
CA SER A 39 -8.67 -42.35 28.91
C SER A 39 -10.16 -42.60 28.58
N LEU A 40 -10.85 -41.55 28.16
CA LEU A 40 -12.12 -41.71 27.46
C LEU A 40 -12.10 -40.76 26.26
N TYR A 41 -11.78 -41.33 25.10
CA TYR A 41 -12.12 -40.80 23.81
C TYR A 41 -13.63 -40.67 23.72
N LEU A 42 -14.15 -39.47 23.77
CA LEU A 42 -15.56 -39.21 23.46
C LEU A 42 -15.66 -38.68 22.02
N SER A 43 -15.61 -39.63 21.07
CA SER A 43 -16.09 -39.43 19.71
C SER A 43 -17.64 -39.45 19.77
N LEU A 44 -18.24 -38.26 19.93
CA LEU A 44 -19.70 -38.09 19.85
C LEU A 44 -20.12 -38.01 18.37
N VAL A 45 -20.26 -39.19 17.72
CA VAL A 45 -21.01 -39.32 16.48
C VAL A 45 -22.49 -39.44 16.86
N LEU A 46 -23.23 -38.37 16.77
CA LEU A 46 -24.69 -38.36 16.87
C LEU A 46 -25.28 -38.89 15.56
N LEU A 47 -25.42 -40.21 15.46
CA LEU A 47 -26.32 -40.89 14.53
C LEU A 47 -27.73 -40.89 15.16
N PHE A 48 -28.58 -39.97 14.74
CA PHE A 48 -30.01 -40.10 14.95
C PHE A 48 -30.61 -40.89 13.78
N PRO A 49 -31.23 -42.04 14.02
CA PRO A 49 -32.08 -42.66 13.01
C PRO A 49 -33.44 -41.96 13.05
N VAL A 50 -33.68 -41.07 12.11
CA VAL A 50 -35.03 -40.59 11.83
C VAL A 50 -35.71 -41.67 10.98
N THR A 51 -36.57 -42.47 11.56
CA THR A 51 -37.51 -43.34 10.85
C THR A 51 -38.52 -42.42 10.14
N PHE A 52 -38.36 -42.24 8.85
CA PHE A 52 -39.41 -41.67 8.01
C PHE A 52 -40.45 -42.73 7.70
N ALA A 53 -41.65 -42.51 8.20
CA ALA A 53 -42.85 -43.16 7.67
C ALA A 53 -43.05 -42.67 6.22
N SER A 54 -43.08 -43.59 5.28
CA SER A 54 -43.32 -43.33 3.88
C SER A 54 -44.78 -42.92 3.70
N ALA A 55 -45.01 -41.61 3.46
CA ALA A 55 -46.22 -41.12 2.79
C ALA A 55 -45.80 -40.58 1.41
N ASN A 56 -46.21 -41.25 0.38
CA ASN A 56 -46.16 -40.79 -0.99
C ASN A 56 -46.89 -39.46 -1.11
N THR A 57 -46.19 -38.38 -1.41
CA THR A 57 -46.77 -37.18 -2.03
C THR A 57 -45.68 -36.45 -2.81
N GLU A 58 -46.09 -36.00 -3.96
CA GLU A 58 -45.37 -35.36 -5.03
C GLU A 58 -44.34 -34.30 -4.60
N GLN A 59 -43.20 -34.27 -5.29
CA GLN A 59 -42.11 -33.29 -5.11
C GLN A 59 -42.58 -31.86 -5.39
N PRO A 60 -42.34 -30.92 -4.48
CA PRO A 60 -42.24 -29.53 -4.87
C PRO A 60 -40.77 -29.16 -5.12
N SER A 61 -40.32 -29.34 -6.36
CA SER A 61 -39.00 -28.91 -6.84
C SER A 61 -38.78 -27.39 -6.86
N SER A 62 -39.77 -26.63 -6.42
CA SER A 62 -39.81 -25.17 -6.53
C SER A 62 -39.26 -24.42 -5.30
N VAL A 63 -39.25 -25.01 -4.12
CA VAL A 63 -38.85 -24.26 -2.88
C VAL A 63 -37.36 -24.28 -2.66
N LYS A 64 -36.67 -25.41 -2.94
CA LYS A 64 -35.19 -25.49 -2.83
C LYS A 64 -34.48 -24.58 -3.83
N SER A 65 -35.01 -24.42 -5.06
CA SER A 65 -34.41 -23.51 -6.04
C SER A 65 -34.59 -22.04 -5.67
N LYS A 66 -35.69 -21.66 -5.04
CA LYS A 66 -35.93 -20.29 -4.57
C LYS A 66 -35.10 -19.95 -3.33
N ILE A 67 -34.88 -20.90 -2.43
CA ILE A 67 -34.01 -20.71 -1.26
C ILE A 67 -32.55 -20.55 -1.69
N ASN A 68 -32.07 -21.36 -2.63
CA ASN A 68 -30.72 -21.20 -3.18
C ASN A 68 -30.51 -19.89 -3.95
N GLN A 69 -31.55 -19.33 -4.59
CA GLN A 69 -31.47 -18.02 -5.24
C GLN A 69 -31.40 -16.85 -4.25
N ILE A 70 -31.94 -17.01 -3.02
CA ILE A 70 -31.89 -15.97 -1.99
C ILE A 70 -30.51 -15.94 -1.31
N TRP A 71 -29.78 -17.06 -1.30
CA TRP A 71 -28.52 -17.20 -0.57
C TRP A 71 -27.28 -17.16 -1.46
N GLN A 72 -27.41 -17.16 -2.79
CA GLN A 72 -26.29 -16.89 -3.68
C GLN A 72 -26.24 -15.38 -3.97
N PRO A 73 -25.15 -14.69 -3.61
CA PRO A 73 -24.92 -13.35 -4.11
C PRO A 73 -24.89 -13.45 -5.65
N LYS A 74 -25.75 -12.70 -6.34
CA LYS A 74 -25.66 -12.56 -7.79
C LYS A 74 -24.25 -12.11 -8.12
N PRO A 75 -23.54 -12.80 -9.03
CA PRO A 75 -22.32 -12.24 -9.57
C PRO A 75 -22.72 -10.98 -10.36
N ASP A 76 -22.31 -9.84 -9.85
CA ASP A 76 -22.45 -8.58 -10.55
C ASP A 76 -21.29 -8.53 -11.55
N ASP A 77 -21.58 -8.70 -12.83
CA ASP A 77 -20.63 -8.70 -13.95
C ASP A 77 -20.06 -7.29 -14.26
N GLN A 78 -20.05 -6.39 -13.29
CA GLN A 78 -19.38 -5.10 -13.46
C GLN A 78 -17.92 -5.24 -13.10
N ALA A 79 -17.05 -5.04 -14.09
CA ALA A 79 -15.61 -4.97 -13.94
C ALA A 79 -15.22 -4.06 -12.74
N ASN A 80 -14.23 -4.48 -11.96
CA ASN A 80 -13.67 -3.67 -10.88
C ASN A 80 -13.06 -2.39 -11.49
N THR A 81 -13.81 -1.30 -11.51
CA THR A 81 -13.38 -0.02 -12.07
C THR A 81 -13.30 1.03 -10.96
N ILE A 82 -12.14 1.69 -10.85
CA ILE A 82 -11.99 2.89 -10.04
C ILE A 82 -12.20 4.09 -10.96
N LYS A 83 -13.25 4.88 -10.70
CA LYS A 83 -13.53 6.12 -11.44
C LYS A 83 -13.02 7.32 -10.65
N ILE A 84 -12.09 8.05 -11.23
CA ILE A 84 -11.50 9.25 -10.61
C ILE A 84 -12.55 10.34 -10.45
N ASP A 85 -13.49 10.46 -11.38
CA ASP A 85 -14.61 11.39 -11.29
C ASP A 85 -15.49 11.21 -10.06
N ASP A 86 -15.56 10.00 -9.49
CA ASP A 86 -16.34 9.76 -8.28
C ASP A 86 -15.71 10.42 -7.05
N PHE A 87 -14.38 10.58 -7.02
CA PHE A 87 -13.70 11.37 -5.99
C PHE A 87 -14.05 12.86 -6.12
N ASN A 88 -14.09 13.37 -7.36
CA ASN A 88 -14.40 14.78 -7.63
C ASN A 88 -15.85 15.14 -7.28
N ARG A 89 -16.81 14.25 -7.53
CA ARG A 89 -18.23 14.47 -7.22
C ARG A 89 -18.53 14.55 -5.73
N LEU A 90 -17.74 13.91 -4.88
CA LEU A 90 -17.89 13.99 -3.42
C LEU A 90 -17.55 15.38 -2.86
N PHE A 91 -16.73 16.15 -3.56
CA PHE A 91 -16.26 17.45 -3.08
C PHE A 91 -17.13 18.62 -3.53
N THR A 92 -17.94 18.46 -4.59
CA THR A 92 -18.77 19.52 -5.15
C THR A 92 -20.20 19.53 -4.62
N ASN A 93 -20.71 18.45 -4.01
CA ASN A 93 -22.11 18.37 -3.57
C ASN A 93 -22.23 17.97 -2.09
N THR A 94 -22.51 18.96 -1.24
CA THR A 94 -22.85 18.80 0.18
C THR A 94 -24.26 18.25 0.44
N SER A 95 -25.01 17.81 -0.56
CA SER A 95 -26.45 17.51 -0.36
C SER A 95 -27.06 16.39 -1.20
N SER A 96 -26.33 15.36 -1.55
CA SER A 96 -26.96 14.04 -1.82
C SER A 96 -25.88 12.97 -1.89
N VAL A 97 -26.00 11.97 -1.00
CA VAL A 97 -25.32 10.70 -1.19
C VAL A 97 -26.04 10.01 -2.34
N GLN A 98 -25.62 10.32 -3.56
CA GLN A 98 -26.01 9.57 -4.72
C GLN A 98 -25.26 8.23 -4.68
N GLU A 99 -25.95 7.16 -5.00
CA GLU A 99 -25.40 5.81 -4.97
C GLU A 99 -24.06 5.77 -5.71
N LEU A 100 -23.00 5.45 -4.96
CA LEU A 100 -21.67 5.21 -5.52
C LEU A 100 -21.75 4.02 -6.48
N PRO A 101 -21.01 4.05 -7.60
CA PRO A 101 -20.98 2.91 -8.51
C PRO A 101 -20.53 1.66 -7.75
N LYS A 102 -21.31 0.60 -7.89
CA LYS A 102 -21.04 -0.69 -7.26
C LYS A 102 -19.80 -1.30 -7.90
N ILE A 103 -18.70 -1.33 -7.15
CA ILE A 103 -17.56 -2.13 -7.52
C ILE A 103 -17.91 -3.58 -7.20
N SER A 104 -18.16 -4.35 -8.21
CA SER A 104 -18.44 -5.76 -8.09
C SER A 104 -17.10 -6.50 -7.97
N ALA A 105 -16.68 -6.76 -6.74
CA ALA A 105 -15.65 -7.74 -6.51
C ALA A 105 -16.26 -9.11 -6.78
N ALA A 106 -16.14 -9.62 -7.99
CA ALA A 106 -16.28 -11.04 -8.26
C ALA A 106 -15.08 -11.77 -7.61
N VAL A 107 -15.09 -11.83 -6.28
CA VAL A 107 -14.31 -12.84 -5.58
C VAL A 107 -15.01 -14.16 -5.85
N THR A 108 -14.67 -14.78 -6.95
CA THR A 108 -14.87 -16.22 -7.12
C THR A 108 -14.15 -16.86 -5.96
N THR A 109 -14.93 -17.46 -5.05
CA THR A 109 -14.45 -18.41 -4.04
C THR A 109 -13.91 -19.65 -4.75
N GLY A 110 -12.76 -19.52 -5.27
CA GLY A 110 -11.91 -20.47 -5.90
C GLY A 110 -10.62 -19.72 -6.08
N MET A 111 -9.72 -19.79 -5.08
CA MET A 111 -8.33 -19.57 -5.41
C MET A 111 -8.04 -20.51 -6.60
N PRO A 112 -7.86 -20.00 -7.83
CA PRO A 112 -7.07 -20.75 -8.74
C PRO A 112 -5.69 -20.75 -8.07
N SER A 113 -5.23 -21.90 -7.60
CA SER A 113 -3.83 -22.26 -7.65
C SER A 113 -3.38 -21.99 -9.09
N GLN A 114 -3.20 -20.73 -9.42
CA GLN A 114 -2.42 -20.37 -10.59
C GLN A 114 -1.02 -20.86 -10.22
N SER A 115 -0.78 -22.14 -10.57
CA SER A 115 0.54 -22.55 -10.95
C SER A 115 1.10 -21.34 -11.71
N VAL A 116 2.13 -20.73 -11.14
CA VAL A 116 2.96 -19.75 -11.82
C VAL A 116 3.31 -20.41 -13.16
N ARG A 117 2.48 -20.20 -14.16
CA ARG A 117 2.87 -20.49 -15.53
C ARG A 117 4.11 -19.64 -15.69
N SER A 118 5.24 -20.31 -15.64
CA SER A 118 6.47 -19.78 -16.19
C SER A 118 6.13 -19.36 -17.61
N VAL A 119 5.77 -18.07 -17.73
CA VAL A 119 5.67 -17.47 -19.05
C VAL A 119 7.03 -17.71 -19.67
N ALA A 120 7.05 -18.54 -20.70
CA ALA A 120 8.25 -18.86 -21.45
C ALA A 120 8.95 -17.52 -21.69
N VAL A 121 10.17 -17.38 -21.16
CA VAL A 121 11.01 -16.21 -21.33
C VAL A 121 11.41 -16.21 -22.80
N THR A 122 10.53 -15.70 -23.65
CA THR A 122 10.91 -15.27 -24.99
C THR A 122 11.96 -14.20 -24.76
N LYS A 123 13.19 -14.46 -25.19
CA LYS A 123 14.31 -13.51 -25.22
C LYS A 123 13.83 -12.26 -25.99
N ARG A 124 13.19 -11.32 -25.28
CA ARG A 124 12.83 -10.02 -25.83
C ARG A 124 14.14 -9.24 -25.95
N SER A 125 14.55 -8.93 -27.15
CA SER A 125 15.74 -8.11 -27.42
C SER A 125 15.50 -6.63 -27.12
N GLN A 126 14.24 -6.21 -27.02
CA GLN A 126 13.85 -4.83 -26.71
C GLN A 126 12.70 -4.84 -25.70
N LEU A 127 12.74 -3.94 -24.73
CA LEU A 127 11.70 -3.68 -23.75
C LEU A 127 11.25 -2.22 -23.92
N ASP A 128 9.98 -2.02 -24.20
CA ASP A 128 9.40 -0.70 -24.17
C ASP A 128 9.17 -0.22 -22.75
N PHE A 129 9.36 1.08 -22.52
CA PHE A 129 9.23 1.71 -21.21
C PHE A 129 7.82 1.55 -20.63
N LEU A 130 6.77 1.74 -21.44
CA LEU A 130 5.38 1.60 -21.01
C LEU A 130 5.02 0.15 -20.72
N ASP A 131 5.53 -0.78 -21.54
CA ASP A 131 5.30 -2.21 -21.32
C ASP A 131 5.97 -2.71 -20.04
N ALA A 132 7.16 -2.18 -19.70
CA ALA A 132 7.82 -2.49 -18.43
C ALA A 132 6.95 -2.11 -17.23
N ILE A 133 6.37 -0.89 -17.24
CA ILE A 133 5.48 -0.43 -16.17
C ILE A 133 4.25 -1.32 -16.09
N ARG A 134 3.57 -1.60 -17.21
CA ARG A 134 2.38 -2.47 -17.24
C ARG A 134 2.68 -3.87 -16.72
N GLN A 135 3.80 -4.47 -17.13
CA GLN A 135 4.22 -5.80 -16.68
C GLN A 135 4.50 -5.84 -15.18
N ALA A 136 5.17 -4.80 -14.64
CA ALA A 136 5.40 -4.70 -13.21
C ALA A 136 4.06 -4.63 -12.45
N LEU A 137 3.15 -3.74 -12.83
CA LEU A 137 1.83 -3.60 -12.20
C LEU A 137 1.02 -4.89 -12.23
N GLN A 138 1.11 -5.65 -13.33
CA GLN A 138 0.42 -6.95 -13.46
C GLN A 138 0.98 -8.03 -12.54
N ARG A 139 2.20 -7.88 -12.07
CA ARG A 139 2.91 -8.92 -11.32
C ARG A 139 3.06 -8.60 -9.83
N ARG A 140 3.09 -7.33 -9.45
CA ARG A 140 3.43 -6.92 -8.08
C ARG A 140 2.36 -7.37 -7.08
N PRO A 141 2.77 -8.09 -5.99
CA PRO A 141 1.85 -8.56 -4.96
C PRO A 141 1.22 -7.42 -4.16
N GLU A 142 1.84 -6.24 -4.09
CA GLU A 142 1.27 -5.06 -3.44
C GLU A 142 -0.03 -4.62 -4.12
N ILE A 143 -0.10 -4.69 -5.45
CA ILE A 143 -1.34 -4.42 -6.18
C ILE A 143 -2.40 -5.48 -5.88
N THR A 144 -2.01 -6.77 -5.81
CA THR A 144 -2.93 -7.84 -5.42
C THR A 144 -3.46 -7.62 -4.00
N GLN A 145 -2.59 -7.18 -3.08
CA GLN A 145 -2.96 -6.83 -1.72
C GLN A 145 -3.98 -5.69 -1.70
N GLY A 146 -3.70 -4.57 -2.36
CA GLY A 146 -4.60 -3.43 -2.41
C GLY A 146 -5.96 -3.77 -3.01
N ILE A 147 -6.00 -4.59 -4.09
CA ILE A 147 -7.25 -5.10 -4.66
C ILE A 147 -8.01 -5.96 -3.65
N ALA A 148 -7.32 -6.81 -2.88
CA ALA A 148 -7.94 -7.65 -1.85
C ALA A 148 -8.47 -6.80 -0.69
N GLU A 149 -7.80 -5.73 -0.30
CA GLU A 149 -8.26 -4.78 0.72
C GLU A 149 -9.53 -4.03 0.27
N VAL A 150 -9.58 -3.59 -0.98
CA VAL A 150 -10.81 -3.02 -1.59
C VAL A 150 -11.96 -4.03 -1.57
N ALA A 151 -11.70 -5.29 -1.94
CA ALA A 151 -12.70 -6.35 -1.91
C ALA A 151 -13.15 -6.69 -0.47
N GLN A 152 -12.23 -6.70 0.49
CA GLN A 152 -12.53 -6.86 1.92
C GLN A 152 -13.45 -5.75 2.41
N GLN A 153 -13.16 -4.51 2.05
CA GLN A 153 -13.98 -3.37 2.47
C GLN A 153 -15.37 -3.39 1.83
N GLN A 154 -15.50 -3.88 0.60
CA GLN A 154 -16.80 -4.15 -0.01
C GLN A 154 -17.60 -5.18 0.80
N ALA A 155 -16.97 -6.26 1.26
CA ALA A 155 -17.62 -7.26 2.12
C ALA A 155 -18.02 -6.68 3.50
N ASN A 156 -17.22 -5.73 4.04
CA ASN A 156 -17.59 -5.01 5.26
C ASN A 156 -18.87 -4.17 5.07
N ILE A 157 -19.02 -3.52 3.91
CA ILE A 157 -20.27 -2.82 3.57
C ILE A 157 -21.45 -3.78 3.60
N ASP A 158 -21.31 -4.98 3.00
CA ASP A 158 -22.39 -5.97 3.00
C ASP A 158 -22.67 -6.53 4.40
N THR A 159 -21.63 -6.66 5.23
CA THR A 159 -21.77 -7.02 6.65
C THR A 159 -22.60 -5.98 7.40
N VAL A 160 -22.36 -4.68 7.18
CA VAL A 160 -23.20 -3.64 7.81
C VAL A 160 -24.61 -3.64 7.25
N LYS A 161 -24.78 -3.82 5.93
CA LYS A 161 -26.11 -3.94 5.30
C LYS A 161 -26.90 -5.14 5.80
N SER A 162 -26.22 -6.23 6.19
CA SER A 162 -26.91 -7.41 6.73
C SER A 162 -27.73 -7.11 7.98
N GLN A 163 -27.45 -6.03 8.69
CA GLN A 163 -28.24 -5.59 9.84
C GLN A 163 -29.67 -5.12 9.49
N TYR A 164 -29.96 -4.89 8.20
CA TYR A 164 -31.34 -4.67 7.74
C TYR A 164 -32.18 -5.94 7.70
N PHE A 165 -31.55 -7.11 7.72
CA PHE A 165 -32.22 -8.40 7.65
C PHE A 165 -32.39 -9.04 9.01
N PRO A 166 -33.30 -10.03 9.17
CA PRO A 166 -33.48 -10.74 10.43
C PRO A 166 -32.19 -11.42 10.88
N GLN A 167 -31.82 -11.19 12.14
CA GLN A 167 -30.69 -11.86 12.78
C GLN A 167 -31.24 -13.08 13.54
N ILE A 168 -30.86 -14.28 13.12
CA ILE A 168 -31.30 -15.53 13.72
C ILE A 168 -30.15 -16.11 14.55
N SER A 169 -30.42 -16.42 15.81
CA SER A 169 -29.46 -17.05 16.73
C SER A 169 -30.09 -18.26 17.41
N GLY A 170 -29.27 -19.30 17.62
CA GLY A 170 -29.66 -20.48 18.40
C GLY A 170 -28.73 -20.61 19.60
N GLY A 171 -29.30 -21.06 20.73
CA GLY A 171 -28.56 -21.25 21.96
C GLY A 171 -29.05 -22.43 22.77
N PHE A 172 -28.13 -23.03 23.51
CA PHE A 172 -28.42 -24.00 24.56
C PHE A 172 -27.91 -23.44 25.87
N ASN A 173 -28.81 -23.33 26.84
CA ASN A 173 -28.49 -22.88 28.18
C ASN A 173 -28.75 -24.00 29.18
N THR A 174 -27.76 -24.25 30.03
CA THR A 174 -27.89 -25.14 31.18
C THR A 174 -27.49 -24.37 32.42
N GLY A 175 -28.30 -24.44 33.46
CA GLY A 175 -28.01 -23.77 34.73
C GLY A 175 -28.60 -24.55 35.88
N ASP A 176 -27.91 -24.57 37.01
CA ASP A 176 -28.37 -25.10 38.26
C ASP A 176 -28.59 -23.93 39.21
N PHE A 177 -29.80 -23.86 39.79
CA PHE A 177 -30.16 -22.80 40.74
C PHE A 177 -30.12 -23.37 42.13
N THR A 178 -29.44 -22.72 43.04
CA THR A 178 -29.29 -23.09 44.46
C THR A 178 -30.60 -23.12 45.26
N THR A 179 -31.75 -22.89 44.64
CA THR A 179 -33.08 -22.88 45.23
C THR A 179 -33.78 -24.24 45.32
N GLY A 180 -33.04 -25.36 45.09
CA GLY A 180 -33.57 -26.71 45.22
C GLY A 180 -34.36 -27.23 44.02
N GLU A 181 -34.47 -26.47 42.94
CA GLU A 181 -35.02 -26.92 41.67
C GLU A 181 -33.97 -27.64 40.84
N ARG A 182 -34.34 -28.71 40.12
CA ARG A 182 -33.45 -29.47 39.24
C ARG A 182 -32.87 -28.56 38.18
N GLY A 183 -31.62 -28.82 37.77
CA GLY A 183 -30.93 -28.07 36.73
C GLY A 183 -31.79 -27.84 35.50
N ARG A 184 -31.82 -26.59 35.03
CA ARG A 184 -32.63 -26.17 33.89
C ARG A 184 -31.87 -26.24 32.60
N GLN A 185 -32.38 -26.97 31.61
CA GLN A 185 -31.84 -27.04 30.27
C GLN A 185 -32.86 -26.46 29.28
N VAL A 186 -32.43 -25.46 28.50
CA VAL A 186 -33.30 -24.77 27.54
C VAL A 186 -32.60 -24.65 26.20
N PHE A 187 -33.20 -25.20 25.16
CA PHE A 187 -32.87 -24.91 23.78
C PHE A 187 -33.69 -23.70 23.32
N SER A 188 -33.04 -22.74 22.68
CA SER A 188 -33.74 -21.57 22.19
C SER A 188 -33.27 -21.20 20.77
N ILE A 189 -34.22 -20.79 19.94
CA ILE A 189 -33.98 -20.14 18.66
C ILE A 189 -34.66 -18.77 18.76
N SER A 190 -33.90 -17.72 18.47
CA SER A 190 -34.43 -16.36 18.47
C SER A 190 -34.14 -15.66 17.13
N ALA A 191 -35.11 -14.88 16.71
CA ALA A 191 -34.98 -14.01 15.52
C ALA A 191 -35.21 -12.56 15.96
N THR A 192 -34.29 -11.68 15.61
CA THR A 192 -34.43 -10.26 15.88
C THR A 192 -34.41 -9.52 14.54
N GLN A 193 -35.47 -8.75 14.29
CA GLN A 193 -35.56 -7.89 13.10
C GLN A 193 -35.62 -6.43 13.53
N MET A 194 -34.69 -5.61 13.02
CA MET A 194 -34.75 -4.17 13.14
C MET A 194 -35.91 -3.64 12.29
N LEU A 195 -36.81 -2.85 12.88
CA LEU A 195 -37.91 -2.19 12.22
C LEU A 195 -37.57 -0.74 11.86
N TYR A 196 -36.96 -0.02 12.81
CA TYR A 196 -36.61 1.37 12.65
C TYR A 196 -35.48 1.79 13.57
N ASP A 197 -34.46 2.51 13.02
CA ASP A 197 -33.22 2.86 13.73
C ASP A 197 -32.82 4.35 13.60
N PHE A 198 -33.70 5.20 13.06
CA PHE A 198 -33.42 6.62 12.77
C PHE A 198 -32.23 6.84 11.83
N GLY A 199 -31.89 5.84 11.01
CA GLY A 199 -30.82 5.93 10.02
C GLY A 199 -29.42 5.58 10.54
N LYS A 200 -29.30 4.89 11.67
CA LYS A 200 -28.01 4.43 12.21
C LYS A 200 -27.31 3.48 11.25
N ILE A 201 -28.01 2.45 10.75
CA ILE A 201 -27.43 1.49 9.79
C ILE A 201 -27.09 2.19 8.48
N LYS A 202 -27.96 3.08 7.98
CA LYS A 202 -27.66 3.88 6.79
C LYS A 202 -26.37 4.71 6.99
N SER A 203 -26.22 5.36 8.13
CA SER A 203 -25.01 6.12 8.46
C SER A 203 -23.77 5.23 8.57
N ALA A 204 -23.91 4.04 9.18
CA ALA A 204 -22.83 3.06 9.26
C ALA A 204 -22.40 2.57 7.86
N VAL A 205 -23.35 2.26 6.97
CA VAL A 205 -23.08 1.92 5.56
C VAL A 205 -22.33 3.06 4.86
N THR A 206 -22.73 4.31 5.09
CA THR A 206 -22.05 5.48 4.48
C THR A 206 -20.61 5.60 4.96
N VAL A 207 -20.33 5.32 6.25
CA VAL A 207 -18.95 5.29 6.78
C VAL A 207 -18.13 4.23 6.08
N GLU A 208 -18.64 3.00 5.94
CA GLU A 208 -17.92 1.92 5.28
C GLU A 208 -17.72 2.19 3.77
N GLN A 209 -18.67 2.85 3.11
CA GLN A 209 -18.51 3.30 1.72
C GLN A 209 -17.39 4.36 1.59
N ALA A 210 -17.29 5.30 2.54
CA ALA A 210 -16.20 6.28 2.56
C ALA A 210 -14.83 5.62 2.80
N LYS A 211 -14.76 4.56 3.63
CA LYS A 211 -13.55 3.75 3.79
C LYS A 211 -13.18 3.01 2.50
N LEU A 212 -14.16 2.48 1.77
CA LEU A 212 -13.92 1.87 0.47
C LEU A 212 -13.23 2.84 -0.50
N MET A 213 -13.67 4.09 -0.53
CA MET A 213 -13.01 5.11 -1.35
C MET A 213 -11.59 5.42 -0.86
N GLN A 214 -11.34 5.37 0.45
CA GLN A 214 -10.00 5.53 0.99
C GLN A 214 -9.08 4.39 0.53
N ASP A 215 -9.54 3.14 0.59
CA ASP A 215 -8.76 1.98 0.14
C ASP A 215 -8.51 2.04 -1.38
N GLN A 216 -9.47 2.52 -2.17
CA GLN A 216 -9.28 2.78 -3.59
C GLN A 216 -8.23 3.88 -3.84
N ALA A 217 -8.25 4.97 -3.08
CA ALA A 217 -7.24 6.02 -3.19
C ALA A 217 -5.84 5.52 -2.79
N GLN A 218 -5.77 4.65 -1.78
CA GLN A 218 -4.52 4.00 -1.38
C GLN A 218 -3.98 3.09 -2.49
N LEU A 219 -4.83 2.30 -3.14
CA LEU A 219 -4.44 1.48 -4.28
C LEU A 219 -3.93 2.33 -5.45
N LEU A 220 -4.50 3.51 -5.70
CA LEU A 220 -3.98 4.44 -6.70
C LEU A 220 -2.58 4.96 -6.34
N LEU A 221 -2.31 5.23 -5.05
CA LEU A 221 -0.97 5.59 -4.57
C LEU A 221 0.04 4.47 -4.83
N GLU A 222 -0.34 3.22 -4.60
CA GLU A 222 0.54 2.07 -4.86
C GLU A 222 0.84 1.88 -6.35
N ILE A 223 -0.16 2.11 -7.22
CA ILE A 223 0.04 2.11 -8.67
C ILE A 223 1.02 3.21 -9.09
N ASP A 224 0.87 4.42 -8.55
CA ASP A 224 1.75 5.55 -8.83
C ASP A 224 3.19 5.26 -8.35
N ASP A 225 3.36 4.73 -7.13
CA ASP A 225 4.67 4.39 -6.54
C ASP A 225 5.40 3.28 -7.33
N ILE A 226 4.70 2.18 -7.66
CA ILE A 226 5.31 1.09 -8.44
C ILE A 226 5.70 1.59 -9.84
N SER A 227 4.86 2.41 -10.46
CA SER A 227 5.17 3.04 -11.75
C SER A 227 6.41 3.91 -11.67
N TYR A 228 6.54 4.71 -10.62
CA TYR A 228 7.74 5.50 -10.34
C TYR A 228 8.96 4.62 -10.10
N GLN A 229 8.87 3.55 -9.32
CA GLN A 229 9.98 2.65 -9.04
C GLN A 229 10.53 2.01 -10.31
N VAL A 230 9.66 1.57 -11.24
CA VAL A 230 10.06 1.00 -12.52
C VAL A 230 10.71 2.06 -13.40
N ALA A 231 10.07 3.21 -13.55
CA ALA A 231 10.60 4.33 -14.33
C ALA A 231 11.97 4.79 -13.81
N ASN A 232 12.12 4.92 -12.51
CA ASN A 232 13.39 5.30 -11.86
C ASN A 232 14.49 4.25 -12.08
N ALA A 233 14.15 2.95 -12.01
CA ALA A 233 15.11 1.89 -12.29
C ALA A 233 15.60 1.96 -13.74
N ILE A 234 14.70 2.16 -14.70
CA ILE A 234 15.05 2.29 -16.14
C ILE A 234 15.91 3.52 -16.40
N VAL A 235 15.55 4.68 -15.85
CA VAL A 235 16.32 5.92 -16.00
C VAL A 235 17.74 5.73 -15.48
N ASN A 236 17.91 5.10 -14.31
CA ASN A 236 19.23 4.88 -13.73
C ASN A 236 20.02 3.79 -14.48
N ILE A 237 19.40 2.74 -15.03
CA ILE A 237 20.08 1.81 -15.92
C ILE A 237 20.69 2.57 -17.10
N LYS A 238 19.91 3.41 -17.75
CA LYS A 238 20.41 4.21 -18.90
C LYS A 238 21.50 5.19 -18.49
N ARG A 239 21.37 5.82 -17.33
CA ARG A 239 22.42 6.67 -16.77
C ARG A 239 23.75 5.94 -16.66
N TYR A 240 23.74 4.78 -16.01
CA TYR A 240 24.99 4.05 -15.77
C TYR A 240 25.53 3.36 -17.02
N GLU A 241 24.70 2.98 -17.98
CA GLU A 241 25.14 2.55 -19.30
C GLU A 241 25.98 3.64 -20.01
N GLU A 242 25.49 4.89 -19.98
CA GLU A 242 26.25 6.01 -20.59
C GLU A 242 27.52 6.36 -19.80
N LEU A 243 27.46 6.30 -18.45
CA LEU A 243 28.64 6.56 -17.61
C LEU A 243 29.72 5.50 -17.79
N VAL A 244 29.37 4.22 -17.98
CA VAL A 244 30.31 3.14 -18.31
C VAL A 244 30.95 3.40 -19.67
N LYS A 245 30.19 3.80 -20.71
CA LYS A 245 30.74 4.16 -22.03
C LYS A 245 31.74 5.32 -21.93
N ILE A 246 31.47 6.34 -21.13
CA ILE A 246 32.40 7.46 -20.91
C ILE A 246 33.65 6.99 -20.18
N ALA A 247 33.53 6.07 -19.21
CA ALA A 247 34.67 5.49 -18.52
C ALA A 247 35.55 4.66 -19.49
N ASP A 248 34.95 3.91 -20.40
CA ASP A 248 35.70 3.19 -21.47
C ASP A 248 36.46 4.13 -22.40
N GLN A 249 35.84 5.26 -22.78
CA GLN A 249 36.51 6.29 -23.56
C GLN A 249 37.67 6.91 -22.79
N GLN A 250 37.51 7.14 -21.46
CA GLN A 250 38.58 7.64 -20.60
C GLN A 250 39.75 6.66 -20.51
N ILE A 251 39.48 5.37 -20.26
CA ILE A 251 40.47 4.30 -20.20
C ILE A 251 41.25 4.25 -21.52
N SER A 252 40.55 4.29 -22.67
CA SER A 252 41.15 4.30 -23.99
C SER A 252 42.03 5.55 -24.24
N GLY A 253 41.56 6.71 -23.77
CA GLY A 253 42.29 7.99 -23.87
C GLY A 253 43.58 7.98 -23.05
N ILE A 254 43.49 7.60 -21.77
CA ILE A 254 44.65 7.52 -20.87
C ILE A 254 45.63 6.42 -21.35
N GLY A 255 45.10 5.27 -21.82
CA GLY A 255 45.92 4.19 -22.36
C GLY A 255 46.81 4.63 -23.55
N ARG A 256 46.27 5.46 -24.45
CA ARG A 256 47.07 6.05 -25.54
C ARG A 256 48.18 6.98 -25.02
N ILE A 257 47.87 7.78 -23.97
CA ILE A 257 48.88 8.67 -23.36
C ILE A 257 49.94 7.84 -22.66
N ALA A 258 49.58 6.78 -21.95
CA ALA A 258 50.49 5.87 -21.25
C ALA A 258 51.47 5.19 -22.23
N GLU A 259 50.97 4.73 -23.39
CA GLU A 259 51.81 4.13 -24.41
C GLU A 259 52.82 5.15 -25.02
N ILE A 260 52.38 6.37 -25.31
CA ILE A 260 53.27 7.44 -25.78
C ILE A 260 54.33 7.76 -24.70
N ALA A 261 53.94 7.87 -23.42
CA ALA A 261 54.86 8.12 -22.32
C ALA A 261 55.90 6.99 -22.18
N ARG A 262 55.48 5.72 -22.31
CA ARG A 262 56.35 4.55 -22.30
C ARG A 262 57.39 4.58 -23.42
N LEU A 263 56.96 4.85 -24.66
CA LEU A 263 57.84 4.91 -25.81
C LEU A 263 58.87 6.05 -25.68
N ARG A 264 58.46 7.22 -25.19
CA ARG A 264 59.37 8.36 -24.96
C ARG A 264 60.37 8.10 -23.86
N ALA A 265 59.98 7.46 -22.78
CA ALA A 265 60.88 7.07 -21.69
C ALA A 265 61.91 6.03 -22.15
N GLN A 266 61.48 5.05 -22.97
CA GLN A 266 62.38 4.07 -23.57
C GLN A 266 63.42 4.70 -24.56
N ALA A 267 63.00 5.73 -25.28
CA ALA A 267 63.88 6.50 -26.16
C ALA A 267 64.77 7.49 -25.40
N GLY A 268 64.67 7.59 -24.05
CA GLY A 268 65.43 8.54 -23.24
C GLY A 268 65.01 10.00 -23.42
N ILE A 269 63.84 10.25 -24.02
CA ILE A 269 63.27 11.61 -24.25
C ILE A 269 62.54 12.16 -23.06
N SER A 270 62.00 11.29 -22.18
CA SER A 270 61.26 11.67 -20.96
C SER A 270 61.68 10.85 -19.75
N SER A 271 61.24 11.27 -18.58
CA SER A 271 61.50 10.60 -17.29
C SER A 271 60.85 9.21 -17.21
N GLN A 272 61.50 8.27 -16.53
CA GLN A 272 60.92 6.96 -16.20
C GLN A 272 59.72 7.08 -15.24
N ALA A 273 59.51 8.24 -14.59
CA ALA A 273 58.34 8.52 -13.79
C ALA A 273 57.07 8.72 -14.61
N ASP A 274 57.17 9.18 -15.87
CA ASP A 274 56.05 9.50 -16.75
C ASP A 274 55.14 8.29 -17.02
N PRO A 275 55.68 7.12 -17.45
CA PRO A 275 54.87 5.92 -17.67
C PRO A 275 54.25 5.37 -16.38
N ILE A 276 54.92 5.50 -15.23
CA ILE A 276 54.38 5.07 -13.91
C ILE A 276 53.19 5.93 -13.54
N GLN A 277 53.28 7.26 -13.72
CA GLN A 277 52.19 8.20 -13.46
C GLN A 277 51.00 7.93 -14.40
N ALA A 278 51.25 7.66 -15.68
CA ALA A 278 50.19 7.33 -16.62
C ALA A 278 49.51 6.00 -16.30
N GLN A 279 50.27 5.00 -15.86
CA GLN A 279 49.75 3.72 -15.40
C GLN A 279 48.85 3.89 -14.17
N SER A 280 49.25 4.67 -13.17
CA SER A 280 48.42 4.98 -11.99
C SER A 280 47.09 5.65 -12.35
N ASN A 281 47.08 6.58 -13.32
CA ASN A 281 45.88 7.21 -13.81
C ASN A 281 44.98 6.22 -14.58
N LEU A 282 45.58 5.27 -15.32
CA LEU A 282 44.83 4.21 -16.00
C LEU A 282 44.11 3.29 -15.00
N GLU A 283 44.80 2.89 -13.96
CA GLU A 283 44.23 2.06 -12.87
C GLU A 283 43.12 2.80 -12.14
N ALA A 284 43.27 4.10 -11.89
CA ALA A 284 42.19 4.93 -11.30
C ALA A 284 40.95 5.00 -12.20
N ALA A 285 41.14 5.14 -13.54
CA ALA A 285 40.03 5.12 -14.48
C ALA A 285 39.33 3.76 -14.54
N GLN A 286 40.11 2.65 -14.50
CA GLN A 286 39.58 1.29 -14.43
C GLN A 286 38.75 1.08 -13.13
N SER A 287 39.25 1.55 -12.00
CA SER A 287 38.52 1.51 -10.73
C SER A 287 37.19 2.27 -10.82
N THR A 288 37.20 3.45 -11.44
CA THR A 288 35.96 4.24 -11.66
C THR A 288 34.94 3.46 -12.50
N LYS A 289 35.39 2.80 -13.57
CA LYS A 289 34.54 1.95 -14.43
C LYS A 289 33.87 0.84 -13.60
N VAL A 290 34.63 0.11 -12.79
CA VAL A 290 34.08 -0.96 -11.92
C VAL A 290 32.98 -0.45 -10.99
N VAL A 291 33.16 0.75 -10.43
CA VAL A 291 32.12 1.39 -9.60
C VAL A 291 30.84 1.67 -10.40
N GLN A 292 30.98 2.19 -11.64
CA GLN A 292 29.81 2.46 -12.49
C GLN A 292 29.11 1.17 -12.92
N GLU A 293 29.85 0.12 -13.25
CA GLU A 293 29.31 -1.20 -13.60
C GLU A 293 28.56 -1.82 -12.38
N ALA A 294 29.11 -1.68 -11.18
CA ALA A 294 28.43 -2.16 -9.98
C ALA A 294 27.07 -1.45 -9.76
N GLN A 295 27.00 -0.13 -9.98
CA GLN A 295 25.75 0.61 -9.92
C GLN A 295 24.76 0.19 -11.01
N LEU A 296 25.24 -0.02 -12.24
CA LEU A 296 24.43 -0.55 -13.34
C LEU A 296 23.79 -1.89 -12.94
N HIS A 297 24.58 -2.82 -12.43
CA HIS A 297 24.08 -4.13 -11.99
C HIS A 297 23.08 -4.03 -10.85
N GLN A 298 23.25 -3.09 -9.90
CA GLN A 298 22.28 -2.87 -8.83
C GLN A 298 20.92 -2.45 -9.38
N TYR A 299 20.87 -1.51 -10.33
CA TYR A 299 19.61 -1.08 -10.93
C TYR A 299 19.01 -2.14 -11.87
N GLN A 300 19.82 -2.90 -12.58
CA GLN A 300 19.36 -4.07 -13.34
C GLN A 300 18.73 -5.12 -12.42
N GLN A 301 19.33 -5.38 -11.26
CA GLN A 301 18.76 -6.29 -10.26
C GLN A 301 17.47 -5.73 -9.66
N LYS A 302 17.39 -4.42 -9.40
CA LYS A 302 16.16 -3.78 -8.95
C LYS A 302 15.04 -3.94 -9.97
N LEU A 303 15.32 -3.68 -11.25
CA LEU A 303 14.34 -3.84 -12.32
C LEU A 303 13.96 -5.32 -12.52
N ARG A 304 14.91 -6.24 -12.41
CA ARG A 304 14.63 -7.69 -12.40
C ARG A 304 13.65 -8.09 -11.30
N THR A 305 13.79 -7.54 -10.09
CA THR A 305 12.86 -7.80 -8.98
C THR A 305 11.47 -7.27 -9.30
N LEU A 306 11.37 -6.10 -9.94
CA LEU A 306 10.09 -5.49 -10.33
C LEU A 306 9.40 -6.27 -11.45
N LEU A 307 10.14 -6.71 -12.46
CA LEU A 307 9.61 -7.41 -13.65
C LEU A 307 9.57 -8.93 -13.50
N GLY A 308 10.47 -9.50 -12.67
CA GLY A 308 10.58 -10.93 -12.40
C GLY A 308 11.37 -11.73 -13.43
N TYR A 309 12.07 -11.09 -14.34
CA TYR A 309 12.98 -11.73 -15.29
C TYR A 309 14.25 -10.89 -15.47
N ASP A 310 15.30 -11.51 -16.01
CA ASP A 310 16.58 -10.85 -16.21
C ASP A 310 16.52 -9.85 -17.35
N VAL A 311 16.96 -8.61 -17.08
CA VAL A 311 16.99 -7.48 -18.02
C VAL A 311 18.39 -7.09 -18.45
N SER A 312 19.43 -7.82 -18.04
CA SER A 312 20.84 -7.45 -18.25
C SER A 312 21.22 -7.33 -19.74
N ASN A 313 20.54 -8.05 -20.62
CA ASN A 313 20.79 -8.07 -22.05
C ASN A 313 19.64 -7.47 -22.89
N VAL A 314 18.77 -6.70 -22.25
CA VAL A 314 17.60 -6.12 -22.92
C VAL A 314 17.90 -4.65 -23.24
N ASN A 315 17.74 -4.26 -24.50
CA ASN A 315 17.82 -2.85 -24.85
C ASN A 315 16.52 -2.14 -24.45
N ILE A 316 16.64 -1.15 -23.57
CA ILE A 316 15.51 -0.35 -23.10
C ILE A 316 15.62 1.03 -23.75
N ASN A 317 14.59 1.48 -24.43
CA ASN A 317 14.57 2.82 -25.01
C ASN A 317 14.00 3.84 -24.03
N MET A 318 14.68 4.98 -23.88
CA MET A 318 14.14 6.12 -23.15
C MET A 318 13.09 6.84 -24.01
N PRO A 319 11.87 6.98 -23.53
CA PRO A 319 10.83 7.63 -24.30
C PRO A 319 11.03 9.16 -24.33
N SER A 320 11.04 9.74 -25.54
CA SER A 320 11.15 11.20 -25.74
C SER A 320 9.94 11.95 -25.16
N PHE A 321 8.77 11.31 -25.09
CA PHE A 321 7.54 11.94 -24.61
C PHE A 321 7.55 12.31 -23.12
N LEU A 322 8.47 11.76 -22.30
CA LEU A 322 8.53 12.05 -20.87
C LEU A 322 8.70 13.55 -20.59
N VAL A 323 9.51 14.24 -21.39
CA VAL A 323 9.75 15.68 -21.20
C VAL A 323 8.49 16.49 -21.51
N GLU A 324 7.80 16.15 -22.60
CA GLU A 324 6.60 16.88 -23.05
C GLU A 324 5.39 16.58 -22.16
N LYS A 325 5.14 15.29 -21.89
CA LYS A 325 3.95 14.85 -21.14
C LYS A 325 4.07 15.03 -19.63
N ALA A 326 5.26 15.27 -19.10
CA ALA A 326 5.42 15.59 -17.68
C ALA A 326 4.66 16.86 -17.31
N GLY A 327 4.58 17.85 -18.23
CA GLY A 327 3.85 19.09 -18.00
C GLY A 327 4.38 19.87 -16.80
N LEU A 328 5.71 20.01 -16.68
CA LEU A 328 6.40 20.57 -15.50
C LEU A 328 5.92 21.97 -15.12
N TYR A 329 5.44 22.76 -16.07
CA TYR A 329 4.97 24.13 -15.89
C TYR A 329 3.45 24.28 -16.01
N ASP A 330 2.74 23.14 -16.18
CA ASP A 330 1.28 23.16 -16.22
C ASP A 330 0.72 23.37 -14.82
N GLU A 331 -0.50 23.88 -14.74
CA GLU A 331 -1.24 23.97 -13.50
C GLU A 331 -1.49 22.54 -12.93
N ILE A 332 -1.30 22.40 -11.61
CA ILE A 332 -1.49 21.12 -10.93
C ILE A 332 -2.98 20.89 -10.69
N ASP A 333 -3.50 19.82 -11.25
CA ASP A 333 -4.85 19.36 -10.89
C ASP A 333 -4.79 18.52 -9.61
N PHE A 334 -5.06 19.16 -8.48
CA PHE A 334 -5.05 18.51 -7.16
C PHE A 334 -6.11 17.41 -7.02
N ASN A 335 -7.14 17.39 -7.87
CA ASN A 335 -8.15 16.34 -7.84
C ASN A 335 -7.62 15.00 -8.37
N ASN A 336 -6.58 15.04 -9.20
CA ASN A 336 -5.92 13.85 -9.73
C ASN A 336 -4.76 13.36 -8.87
N VAL A 337 -4.36 14.11 -7.85
CA VAL A 337 -3.27 13.72 -6.94
C VAL A 337 -3.76 12.66 -5.97
N SER A 338 -3.24 11.43 -6.08
CA SER A 338 -3.67 10.28 -5.25
C SER A 338 -3.52 10.54 -3.75
N LYS A 339 -2.46 11.22 -3.31
CA LYS A 339 -2.28 11.65 -1.90
C LYS A 339 -3.39 12.61 -1.44
N MET A 340 -3.82 13.51 -2.33
CA MET A 340 -4.91 14.44 -2.02
C MET A 340 -6.24 13.72 -1.93
N MET A 341 -6.53 12.78 -2.86
CA MET A 341 -7.72 11.94 -2.81
C MET A 341 -7.79 11.16 -1.48
N ALA A 342 -6.69 10.54 -1.04
CA ALA A 342 -6.62 9.82 0.22
C ALA A 342 -6.88 10.75 1.44
N ALA A 343 -6.30 11.94 1.45
CA ALA A 343 -6.52 12.91 2.53
C ALA A 343 -7.97 13.43 2.55
N GLN A 344 -8.56 13.68 1.40
CA GLN A 344 -9.93 14.15 1.27
C GLN A 344 -10.95 13.08 1.68
N THR A 345 -10.72 11.80 1.31
CA THR A 345 -11.56 10.69 1.76
C THR A 345 -11.50 10.52 3.28
N ALA A 346 -10.34 10.75 3.91
CA ALA A 346 -10.23 10.75 5.37
C ALA A 346 -11.13 11.81 6.03
N VAL A 347 -11.27 13.00 5.42
CA VAL A 347 -12.23 14.03 5.88
C VAL A 347 -13.67 13.52 5.78
N GLN A 348 -14.03 12.85 4.69
CA GLN A 348 -15.38 12.30 4.52
C GLN A 348 -15.68 11.22 5.57
N ILE A 349 -14.73 10.33 5.82
CA ILE A 349 -14.85 9.31 6.89
C ILE A 349 -15.11 9.99 8.23
N ALA A 350 -14.29 10.96 8.62
CA ALA A 350 -14.43 11.66 9.89
C ALA A 350 -15.78 12.40 10.01
N LYS A 351 -16.25 13.02 8.93
CA LYS A 351 -17.54 13.68 8.82
C LYS A 351 -18.71 12.69 9.03
N PHE A 352 -18.67 11.54 8.35
CA PHE A 352 -19.71 10.52 8.46
C PHE A 352 -19.68 9.82 9.82
N GLN A 353 -18.51 9.56 10.40
CA GLN A 353 -18.35 9.05 11.76
C GLN A 353 -18.93 10.02 12.80
N LYS A 354 -18.71 11.32 12.63
CA LYS A 354 -19.33 12.34 13.48
C LYS A 354 -20.86 12.30 13.37
N GLN A 355 -21.41 12.15 12.17
CA GLN A 355 -22.84 12.00 11.95
C GLN A 355 -23.38 10.72 12.61
N GLN A 356 -22.70 9.60 12.44
CA GLN A 356 -23.03 8.32 13.10
C GLN A 356 -23.06 8.46 14.63
N THR A 357 -22.04 9.12 15.20
CA THR A 357 -21.98 9.38 16.65
C THR A 357 -23.19 10.16 17.15
N LYS A 358 -23.67 11.15 16.39
CA LYS A 358 -24.89 11.90 16.72
C LYS A 358 -26.16 11.03 16.68
N LEU A 359 -26.23 10.09 15.71
CA LEU A 359 -27.40 9.22 15.57
C LEU A 359 -27.50 8.15 16.67
N ASN A 360 -26.40 7.81 17.34
CA ASN A 360 -26.38 6.79 18.38
C ASN A 360 -27.23 7.14 19.63
N VAL A 361 -27.67 8.39 19.78
CA VAL A 361 -28.58 8.83 20.86
C VAL A 361 -30.02 8.36 20.62
N TYR A 362 -30.41 8.21 19.34
CA TYR A 362 -31.79 7.84 19.01
C TYR A 362 -32.10 6.39 19.37
N PRO A 363 -33.37 6.03 19.67
CA PRO A 363 -33.75 4.65 19.95
C PRO A 363 -33.62 3.75 18.71
N THR A 364 -33.53 2.44 18.94
CA THR A 364 -33.69 1.42 17.91
C THR A 364 -34.92 0.60 18.24
N LEU A 365 -35.80 0.42 17.27
CA LEU A 365 -37.03 -0.36 17.38
C LEU A 365 -36.81 -1.71 16.70
N ASN A 366 -36.92 -2.78 17.49
CA ASN A 366 -36.74 -4.16 17.03
C ASN A 366 -38.01 -4.97 17.34
N ILE A 367 -38.31 -5.93 16.47
CA ILE A 367 -39.20 -7.04 16.81
C ILE A 367 -38.34 -8.26 17.11
N LYS A 368 -38.59 -8.93 18.22
CA LYS A 368 -37.92 -10.16 18.64
C LYS A 368 -38.94 -11.27 18.75
N GLY A 369 -38.64 -12.39 18.07
CA GLY A 369 -39.38 -13.65 18.23
C GLY A 369 -38.44 -14.69 18.82
N SER A 370 -38.90 -15.48 19.78
CA SER A 370 -38.16 -16.63 20.28
C SER A 370 -39.05 -17.87 20.39
N LEU A 371 -38.41 -19.01 20.07
CA LEU A 371 -38.95 -20.34 20.28
C LEU A 371 -38.00 -21.05 21.23
N SER A 372 -38.55 -21.60 22.33
CA SER A 372 -37.72 -22.23 23.34
C SER A 372 -38.35 -23.56 23.77
N GLN A 373 -37.50 -24.56 23.98
CA GLN A 373 -37.86 -25.87 24.50
C GLN A 373 -37.13 -26.07 25.82
N ALA A 374 -37.90 -26.14 26.91
CA ALA A 374 -37.37 -26.59 28.20
C ALA A 374 -37.34 -28.13 28.23
N VAL A 375 -36.21 -28.72 28.61
CA VAL A 375 -36.02 -30.18 28.66
C VAL A 375 -35.98 -30.65 30.11
N ASN A 376 -35.61 -29.82 31.06
CA ASN A 376 -35.56 -30.13 32.46
C ASN A 376 -35.72 -28.83 33.26
N GLY A 377 -36.97 -28.46 33.63
CA GLY A 377 -37.24 -27.22 34.33
C GLY A 377 -38.58 -26.57 33.92
N ARG A 378 -39.03 -25.59 34.68
CA ARG A 378 -40.36 -24.97 34.49
C ARG A 378 -40.42 -24.07 33.26
N ASN A 379 -41.52 -24.23 32.51
CA ASN A 379 -41.91 -23.34 31.45
C ASN A 379 -42.44 -22.02 32.07
N PRO A 380 -41.86 -20.85 31.75
CA PRO A 380 -42.28 -19.58 32.35
C PRO A 380 -43.67 -19.13 31.97
N ASN A 381 -44.29 -19.69 30.91
CA ASN A 381 -45.62 -19.26 30.45
C ASN A 381 -46.76 -19.98 31.15
N ASN A 382 -46.59 -21.25 31.52
CA ASN A 382 -47.65 -22.06 32.12
C ASN A 382 -47.27 -22.67 33.47
N ASN A 383 -46.04 -22.47 33.92
CA ASN A 383 -45.47 -22.99 35.16
C ASN A 383 -45.44 -24.53 35.27
N GLU A 384 -45.60 -25.24 34.14
CA GLU A 384 -45.45 -26.71 34.03
C GLU A 384 -43.99 -27.10 33.84
N ASP A 385 -43.65 -28.30 34.29
CA ASP A 385 -42.32 -28.87 34.05
C ASP A 385 -42.21 -29.28 32.59
N ASP A 386 -41.07 -28.94 31.96
CA ASP A 386 -40.77 -29.16 30.55
C ASP A 386 -41.76 -28.46 29.61
N GLY A 387 -41.43 -28.41 28.31
CA GLY A 387 -42.36 -27.96 27.29
C GLY A 387 -41.81 -26.87 26.38
N PHE A 388 -42.64 -26.62 25.37
CA PHE A 388 -42.36 -25.63 24.34
C PHE A 388 -43.04 -24.30 24.72
N TYR A 389 -42.29 -23.20 24.55
CA TYR A 389 -42.87 -21.87 24.67
C TYR A 389 -42.31 -20.91 23.64
N ASN A 390 -43.08 -19.93 23.27
CA ASN A 390 -42.72 -18.90 22.33
C ASN A 390 -42.96 -17.50 22.91
N SER A 391 -42.28 -16.53 22.35
CA SER A 391 -42.54 -15.13 22.63
C SER A 391 -42.37 -14.28 21.40
N ILE A 392 -43.19 -13.24 21.27
CA ILE A 392 -43.02 -12.16 20.31
C ILE A 392 -43.05 -10.87 21.10
N MET A 393 -42.02 -10.04 20.90
CA MET A 393 -41.82 -8.82 21.67
C MET A 393 -41.41 -7.66 20.73
N LEU A 394 -42.00 -6.50 20.93
CA LEU A 394 -41.54 -5.25 20.37
C LEU A 394 -40.65 -4.56 21.41
N GLU A 395 -39.42 -4.29 21.03
CA GLU A 395 -38.42 -3.67 21.91
C GLU A 395 -37.96 -2.33 21.31
N ALA A 396 -38.04 -1.28 22.12
CA ALA A 396 -37.45 0.01 21.85
C ALA A 396 -36.29 0.25 22.84
N SER A 397 -35.07 0.31 22.35
CA SER A 397 -33.89 0.49 23.20
C SER A 397 -33.13 1.77 22.82
N SER A 398 -32.80 2.56 23.85
CA SER A 398 -31.97 3.76 23.69
C SER A 398 -31.14 4.00 24.93
N THR A 399 -29.95 4.54 24.74
CA THR A 399 -29.07 4.94 25.84
C THR A 399 -29.17 6.44 26.05
N PHE A 400 -30.01 6.89 26.94
CA PHE A 400 -30.27 8.33 27.17
C PHE A 400 -29.15 9.04 27.94
N PHE A 401 -28.47 8.35 28.85
CA PHE A 401 -27.40 8.93 29.66
C PHE A 401 -26.27 7.94 29.93
N GLN A 402 -25.05 8.37 29.73
CA GLN A 402 -23.80 7.61 29.96
C GLN A 402 -22.74 8.48 30.67
N GLY A 403 -23.11 9.19 31.73
CA GLY A 403 -22.14 9.99 32.48
C GLY A 403 -21.39 11.02 31.65
N GLY A 404 -22.02 11.62 30.62
CA GLY A 404 -21.36 12.59 29.73
C GLY A 404 -20.59 11.99 28.54
N ALA A 405 -20.51 10.66 28.39
CA ALA A 405 -19.75 10.00 27.33
C ALA A 405 -20.26 10.39 25.93
N ILE A 406 -21.56 10.58 25.74
CA ILE A 406 -22.16 10.98 24.45
C ILE A 406 -21.61 12.34 23.99
N SER A 407 -21.62 13.34 24.88
CA SER A 407 -21.10 14.67 24.57
C SER A 407 -19.58 14.66 24.31
N ALA A 408 -18.84 13.85 25.07
CA ALA A 408 -17.40 13.66 24.88
C ALA A 408 -17.09 13.02 23.53
N ARG A 409 -17.82 11.96 23.13
CA ARG A 409 -17.67 11.33 21.81
C ARG A 409 -17.98 12.30 20.66
N ASN A 410 -19.01 13.13 20.79
CA ASN A 410 -19.35 14.14 19.79
C ASN A 410 -18.25 15.21 19.65
N ARG A 411 -17.66 15.65 20.78
CA ARG A 411 -16.50 16.57 20.74
C ARG A 411 -15.30 15.89 20.08
N ALA A 412 -14.97 14.66 20.48
CA ALA A 412 -13.86 13.88 19.89
C ALA A 412 -14.03 13.72 18.38
N ALA A 413 -15.21 13.35 17.90
CA ALA A 413 -15.51 13.22 16.48
C ALA A 413 -15.42 14.57 15.74
N SER A 414 -15.74 15.70 16.42
CA SER A 414 -15.57 17.03 15.82
C SER A 414 -14.12 17.43 15.68
N TYR A 415 -13.27 17.13 16.67
CA TYR A 415 -11.84 17.35 16.57
C TYR A 415 -11.16 16.40 15.56
N ALA A 416 -11.65 15.17 15.42
CA ALA A 416 -11.16 14.25 14.39
C ALA A 416 -11.44 14.79 12.97
N GLU A 417 -12.62 15.36 12.73
CA GLU A 417 -12.95 16.02 11.46
C GLU A 417 -12.04 17.22 11.20
N GLU A 418 -11.77 18.03 12.23
CA GLU A 418 -10.89 19.20 12.10
C GLU A 418 -9.44 18.77 11.82
N ALA A 419 -8.95 17.73 12.51
CA ALA A 419 -7.64 17.17 12.27
C ALA A 419 -7.49 16.63 10.83
N ALA A 420 -8.52 15.94 10.31
CA ALA A 420 -8.53 15.46 8.94
C ALA A 420 -8.49 16.62 7.92
N LYS A 421 -9.23 17.71 8.16
CA LYS A 421 -9.16 18.92 7.32
C LYS A 421 -7.78 19.57 7.32
N ALA A 422 -7.14 19.65 8.50
CA ALA A 422 -5.77 20.15 8.61
C ALA A 422 -4.79 19.26 7.83
N GLN A 423 -4.99 17.94 7.83
CA GLN A 423 -4.17 17.00 7.05
C GLN A 423 -4.28 17.26 5.54
N VAL A 424 -5.47 17.58 5.01
CA VAL A 424 -5.63 17.99 3.60
C VAL A 424 -4.77 19.20 3.28
N SER A 425 -4.79 20.22 4.15
CA SER A 425 -3.96 21.41 3.97
C SER A 425 -2.46 21.09 4.02
N THR A 426 -2.06 20.15 4.90
CA THR A 426 -0.66 19.70 4.98
C THR A 426 -0.23 19.01 3.69
N VAL A 427 -1.05 18.09 3.16
CA VAL A 427 -0.77 17.39 1.89
C VAL A 427 -0.72 18.38 0.72
N TYR A 428 -1.63 19.36 0.69
CA TYR A 428 -1.62 20.41 -0.34
C TYR A 428 -0.29 21.17 -0.35
N LEU A 429 0.17 21.61 0.82
CA LEU A 429 1.43 22.34 0.95
C LEU A 429 2.64 21.46 0.61
N ASP A 430 2.62 20.17 1.01
CA ASP A 430 3.69 19.21 0.70
C ASP A 430 3.82 19.00 -0.82
N VAL A 431 2.71 18.77 -1.51
CA VAL A 431 2.71 18.62 -2.99
C VAL A 431 3.21 19.90 -3.66
N LEU A 432 2.74 21.06 -3.22
CA LEU A 432 3.14 22.34 -3.78
C LEU A 432 4.63 22.63 -3.57
N ASP A 433 5.16 22.34 -2.39
CA ASP A 433 6.58 22.52 -2.07
C ASP A 433 7.45 21.58 -2.89
N GLN A 434 7.12 20.28 -2.92
CA GLN A 434 7.87 19.29 -3.69
C GLN A 434 7.88 19.61 -5.18
N THR A 435 6.77 20.05 -5.75
CA THR A 435 6.71 20.40 -7.17
C THR A 435 7.56 21.63 -7.50
N ARG A 436 7.57 22.65 -6.65
CA ARG A 436 8.44 23.82 -6.80
C ARG A 436 9.92 23.48 -6.67
N LEU A 437 10.27 22.60 -5.72
CA LEU A 437 11.64 22.12 -5.59
C LEU A 437 12.10 21.40 -6.86
N ILE A 438 11.26 20.52 -7.42
CA ILE A 438 11.56 19.80 -8.67
C ILE A 438 11.72 20.78 -9.84
N GLN A 439 10.85 21.77 -9.99
CA GLN A 439 10.97 22.81 -11.01
C GLN A 439 12.32 23.53 -10.90
N THR A 440 12.68 23.97 -9.70
CA THR A 440 13.97 24.64 -9.44
C THR A 440 15.15 23.72 -9.73
N GLU A 441 15.07 22.45 -9.38
CA GLU A 441 16.09 21.46 -9.67
C GLU A 441 16.30 21.29 -11.18
N VAL A 442 15.23 21.08 -11.95
CA VAL A 442 15.29 20.93 -13.41
C VAL A 442 15.90 22.16 -14.07
N GLU A 443 15.45 23.37 -13.71
CA GLU A 443 16.02 24.61 -14.25
C GLU A 443 17.51 24.78 -13.93
N SER A 444 17.89 24.45 -12.69
CA SER A 444 19.29 24.50 -12.25
C SER A 444 20.16 23.52 -13.04
N LYS A 445 19.69 22.28 -13.22
CA LYS A 445 20.39 21.26 -14.00
C LYS A 445 20.50 21.63 -15.48
N GLN A 446 19.46 22.22 -16.07
CA GLN A 446 19.51 22.72 -17.45
C GLN A 446 20.59 23.80 -17.63
N LYS A 447 20.63 24.78 -16.72
CA LYS A 447 21.66 25.84 -16.72
C LYS A 447 23.06 25.24 -16.53
N GLN A 448 23.21 24.28 -15.61
CA GLN A 448 24.47 23.56 -15.35
C GLN A 448 24.95 22.84 -16.61
N MET A 449 24.06 22.14 -17.34
CA MET A 449 24.43 21.41 -18.57
C MET A 449 25.02 22.32 -19.63
N VAL A 450 24.51 23.54 -19.80
CA VAL A 450 25.06 24.53 -20.76
C VAL A 450 26.51 24.86 -20.42
N VAL A 451 26.77 25.16 -19.14
CA VAL A 451 28.12 25.51 -18.66
C VAL A 451 29.07 24.33 -18.79
N LEU A 452 28.62 23.11 -18.46
CA LEU A 452 29.42 21.88 -18.58
C LEU A 452 29.72 21.54 -20.03
N ALA A 453 28.80 21.75 -20.96
CA ALA A 453 29.03 21.57 -22.39
C ALA A 453 30.11 22.54 -22.89
N GLN A 454 30.06 23.80 -22.49
CA GLN A 454 31.09 24.79 -22.80
C GLN A 454 32.47 24.39 -22.22
N ARG A 455 32.47 23.98 -20.93
CA ARG A 455 33.71 23.50 -20.27
C ARG A 455 34.31 22.30 -21.00
N ARG A 456 33.50 21.31 -21.39
CA ARG A 456 33.97 20.14 -22.13
C ARG A 456 34.66 20.53 -23.46
N GLU A 457 34.04 21.44 -24.20
CA GLU A 457 34.59 21.90 -25.48
C GLU A 457 35.88 22.68 -25.29
N THR A 458 35.94 23.60 -24.32
CA THR A 458 37.16 24.36 -23.98
C THR A 458 38.30 23.42 -23.55
N THR A 459 38.00 22.44 -22.70
CA THR A 459 38.99 21.48 -22.20
C THR A 459 39.49 20.57 -23.34
N LYS A 460 38.63 20.22 -24.30
CA LYS A 460 39.03 19.45 -25.48
C LYS A 460 40.07 20.22 -26.32
N ARG A 461 39.83 21.51 -26.58
CA ARG A 461 40.80 22.37 -27.28
C ARG A 461 42.11 22.52 -26.49
N THR A 462 42.03 22.65 -25.17
CA THR A 462 43.20 22.69 -24.29
C THR A 462 44.03 21.40 -24.41
N LYS A 463 43.38 20.24 -24.43
CA LYS A 463 44.03 18.95 -24.60
C LYS A 463 44.75 18.86 -25.94
N GLU A 464 44.09 19.30 -27.04
CA GLU A 464 44.71 19.31 -28.38
C GLU A 464 45.99 20.14 -28.39
N LEU A 465 45.98 21.34 -27.80
CA LEU A 465 47.17 22.18 -27.70
C LEU A 465 48.23 21.54 -26.80
N TYR A 466 47.87 20.96 -25.67
CA TYR A 466 48.81 20.27 -24.77
C TYR A 466 49.42 19.04 -25.46
N GLN A 467 48.70 18.34 -26.30
CA GLN A 467 49.20 17.22 -27.06
C GLN A 467 50.30 17.63 -28.04
N GLU A 468 50.13 18.75 -28.75
CA GLU A 468 51.18 19.29 -29.64
C GLU A 468 52.41 19.77 -28.84
N GLN A 469 52.20 20.48 -27.74
CA GLN A 469 53.28 20.93 -26.87
C GLN A 469 54.03 19.77 -26.21
N TYR A 470 53.36 18.69 -25.87
CA TYR A 470 53.97 17.47 -25.34
C TYR A 470 54.86 16.78 -26.39
N LYS A 471 54.43 16.75 -27.66
CA LYS A 471 55.28 16.24 -28.77
C LYS A 471 56.58 17.05 -28.89
N LEU A 472 56.48 18.36 -28.72
CA LEU A 472 57.65 19.27 -28.76
C LEU A 472 58.53 19.23 -27.48
N GLY A 473 58.09 18.50 -26.44
CA GLY A 473 58.82 18.41 -25.16
C GLY A 473 58.66 19.62 -24.24
N THR A 474 57.76 20.56 -24.56
CA THR A 474 57.49 21.80 -23.79
C THR A 474 56.41 21.65 -22.71
N ARG A 475 55.72 20.51 -22.66
CA ARG A 475 54.68 20.17 -21.67
C ARG A 475 54.95 18.80 -21.07
N THR A 476 54.44 18.60 -19.83
CA THR A 476 54.54 17.34 -19.09
C THR A 476 53.42 16.36 -19.47
N VAL A 477 53.65 15.06 -19.26
CA VAL A 477 52.62 14.05 -19.40
C VAL A 477 51.44 14.28 -18.41
N VAL A 478 51.74 14.82 -17.24
CA VAL A 478 50.75 15.13 -16.19
C VAL A 478 49.73 16.16 -16.69
N ASP A 479 50.14 17.20 -17.38
CA ASP A 479 49.24 18.19 -17.97
C ASP A 479 48.27 17.56 -18.95
N LEU A 480 48.78 16.63 -19.77
CA LEU A 480 47.96 15.92 -20.78
C LEU A 480 46.96 14.94 -20.10
N LEU A 481 47.39 14.21 -19.06
CA LEU A 481 46.54 13.32 -18.28
C LEU A 481 45.42 14.11 -17.54
N ASN A 482 45.77 15.26 -16.95
CA ASN A 482 44.80 16.11 -16.30
C ASN A 482 43.77 16.68 -17.29
N ALA A 483 44.19 17.07 -18.49
CA ALA A 483 43.28 17.54 -19.54
C ALA A 483 42.33 16.40 -19.99
N GLU A 484 42.86 15.17 -20.16
CA GLU A 484 42.06 13.99 -20.51
C GLU A 484 41.03 13.70 -19.42
N GLN A 485 41.44 13.67 -18.17
CA GLN A 485 40.53 13.44 -17.04
C GLN A 485 39.44 14.51 -16.97
N ALA A 486 39.79 15.80 -17.18
CA ALA A 486 38.83 16.91 -17.10
C ALA A 486 37.77 16.84 -18.22
N ILE A 487 38.10 16.35 -19.41
CA ILE A 487 37.11 16.12 -20.50
C ILE A 487 36.09 15.08 -20.08
N HIS A 488 36.55 13.93 -19.55
CA HIS A 488 35.70 12.83 -19.19
C HIS A 488 34.88 13.15 -17.92
N SER A 489 35.45 13.87 -16.95
CA SER A 489 34.69 14.40 -15.79
C SER A 489 33.54 15.31 -16.23
N ALA A 490 33.81 16.27 -17.14
CA ALA A 490 32.77 17.13 -17.68
C ALA A 490 31.70 16.33 -18.45
N ALA A 491 32.09 15.30 -19.22
CA ALA A 491 31.17 14.42 -19.93
C ALA A 491 30.28 13.62 -18.95
N GLN A 492 30.86 13.06 -17.89
CA GLN A 492 30.11 12.37 -16.82
C GLN A 492 29.14 13.30 -16.11
N GLU A 493 29.55 14.53 -15.77
CA GLU A 493 28.72 15.53 -15.14
C GLU A 493 27.53 15.95 -16.03
N ILE A 494 27.70 16.07 -17.34
CA ILE A 494 26.65 16.36 -18.33
C ILE A 494 25.61 15.23 -18.34
N GLU A 495 26.06 13.98 -18.46
CA GLU A 495 25.12 12.85 -18.49
C GLU A 495 24.44 12.66 -17.14
N ALA A 496 25.16 12.82 -16.02
CA ALA A 496 24.56 12.82 -14.71
C ALA A 496 23.44 13.86 -14.58
N ALA A 497 23.71 15.11 -14.97
CA ALA A 497 22.71 16.19 -14.94
C ALA A 497 21.50 15.90 -15.86
N ARG A 498 21.74 15.29 -17.04
CA ARG A 498 20.66 14.88 -17.95
C ARG A 498 19.73 13.86 -17.30
N TYR A 499 20.29 12.82 -16.69
CA TYR A 499 19.50 11.77 -16.05
C TYR A 499 18.91 12.22 -14.70
N ASP A 500 19.52 13.19 -14.01
CA ASP A 500 18.90 13.87 -12.85
C ASP A 500 17.62 14.59 -13.28
N ILE A 501 17.59 15.25 -14.44
CA ILE A 501 16.37 15.86 -15.00
C ILE A 501 15.31 14.79 -15.26
N TYR A 502 15.65 13.65 -15.88
CA TYR A 502 14.67 12.58 -16.08
C TYR A 502 14.13 12.03 -14.75
N THR A 503 14.99 11.85 -13.76
CA THR A 503 14.58 11.41 -12.41
C THR A 503 13.65 12.42 -11.74
N ALA A 504 13.96 13.72 -11.88
CA ALA A 504 13.11 14.80 -11.38
C ALA A 504 11.73 14.82 -12.09
N LEU A 505 11.70 14.61 -13.42
CA LEU A 505 10.45 14.58 -14.19
C LEU A 505 9.57 13.38 -13.82
N ILE A 506 10.12 12.18 -13.66
CA ILE A 506 9.32 11.01 -13.26
C ILE A 506 8.79 11.15 -11.84
N ARG A 507 9.56 11.81 -10.94
CA ARG A 507 9.09 12.13 -9.60
C ARG A 507 7.97 13.20 -9.62
N TYR A 508 8.08 14.20 -10.49
CA TYR A 508 7.03 15.18 -10.72
C TYR A 508 5.72 14.52 -11.18
N ILE A 509 5.82 13.58 -12.14
CA ILE A 509 4.69 12.81 -12.66
C ILE A 509 4.01 12.02 -11.53
N GLU A 510 4.77 11.38 -10.64
CA GLU A 510 4.26 10.64 -9.48
C GLU A 510 3.52 11.58 -8.52
N ILE A 511 4.19 12.66 -8.06
CA ILE A 511 3.67 13.55 -7.03
C ILE A 511 2.41 14.28 -7.50
N THR A 512 2.32 14.61 -8.79
CA THR A 512 1.16 15.30 -9.38
C THR A 512 0.03 14.35 -9.82
N GLY A 513 0.18 13.03 -9.59
CA GLY A 513 -0.82 12.02 -9.98
C GLY A 513 -0.98 11.84 -11.49
N ARG A 514 -0.02 12.33 -12.29
CA ARG A 514 -0.03 12.21 -13.76
C ARG A 514 0.44 10.84 -14.27
N SER A 515 0.92 9.94 -13.39
CA SER A 515 1.44 8.62 -13.76
C SER A 515 0.47 7.85 -14.65
N ARG A 516 -0.81 7.85 -14.30
CA ARG A 516 -1.85 7.11 -15.02
C ARG A 516 -2.08 7.63 -16.43
N ALA A 517 -2.08 8.94 -16.62
CA ALA A 517 -2.24 9.57 -17.93
C ALA A 517 -0.97 9.46 -18.79
N VAL A 518 0.20 9.77 -18.20
CA VAL A 518 1.50 9.77 -18.91
C VAL A 518 1.89 8.36 -19.33
N TYR A 519 1.69 7.37 -18.45
CA TYR A 519 2.05 5.97 -18.72
C TYR A 519 0.90 5.17 -19.36
N GLN A 520 -0.21 5.84 -19.73
CA GLN A 520 -1.36 5.22 -20.42
C GLN A 520 -1.92 4.02 -19.65
N LEU A 521 -2.10 4.21 -18.34
CA LEU A 521 -2.66 3.19 -17.45
C LEU A 521 -4.18 3.29 -17.33
N ASN A 522 -4.78 4.43 -17.69
CA ASN A 522 -6.23 4.60 -17.73
C ASN A 522 -6.87 3.63 -18.72
N ASN A 523 -8.01 3.07 -18.37
CA ASN A 523 -8.75 2.09 -19.15
C ASN A 523 -7.93 0.83 -19.52
N THR A 524 -6.88 0.55 -18.73
CA THR A 524 -6.06 -0.65 -18.90
C THR A 524 -6.32 -1.59 -17.72
N PRO A 525 -6.64 -2.87 -17.95
CA PRO A 525 -6.86 -3.81 -16.85
C PRO A 525 -5.54 -4.12 -16.14
N ILE A 526 -5.48 -3.82 -14.85
CA ILE A 526 -4.37 -4.12 -13.95
C ILE A 526 -4.85 -5.19 -12.98
N GLN A 527 -4.41 -6.44 -13.14
CA GLN A 527 -4.84 -7.59 -12.32
C GLN A 527 -6.38 -7.72 -12.16
N GLY A 528 -7.13 -7.38 -13.20
CA GLY A 528 -8.59 -7.40 -13.18
C GLY A 528 -9.27 -6.14 -12.64
N LEU A 529 -8.49 -5.13 -12.24
CA LEU A 529 -8.96 -3.80 -11.90
C LEU A 529 -8.81 -2.89 -13.13
N GLU A 530 -9.81 -2.07 -13.40
CA GLU A 530 -9.74 -1.02 -14.41
C GLU A 530 -9.86 0.36 -13.75
N VAL A 531 -8.90 1.25 -14.04
CA VAL A 531 -8.94 2.63 -13.58
C VAL A 531 -9.50 3.49 -14.70
N VAL A 532 -10.65 4.09 -14.48
CA VAL A 532 -11.32 4.98 -15.43
C VAL A 532 -11.11 6.43 -15.01
N SER A 533 -10.61 7.24 -15.94
CA SER A 533 -10.38 8.68 -15.74
C SER A 533 -11.68 9.48 -15.76
#